data_f4c8f2a8cf67afc680616b8661bfa10d
#
_entry.id   f4c8f2a8cf67afc680616b8661bfa10d
#
_cell.length_a   1.000
_cell.length_b   1.000
_cell.length_c   1.000
_cell.angle_alpha   90.00
_cell.angle_beta   90.00
_cell.angle_gamma   90.00
#
_symmetry.space_group_name_H-M   'P 1'
#
loop_
_entity.id
_entity.type
_entity.pdbx_description
1 polymer ?
#
loop_
_entity_poly.entity_id
_entity_poly.type
_entity_poly.pdbx_seq_one_letter_code
_entity_poly.pdbx_strand_id
1 'polypeptide(L)'
;MKNSVHVSKTEYHVDRENKVVLCTLYVDTQLPKHPAWVSISQDFFAKRFPFISYGGEFIVKAKARCNKEDEFDEVVGKRIAESRAKVKAFSIAARMWECITRAMNAFALQCNTTMVACAKAEIIEREHVKELCK
;
A
#
# COMPACT_ATOMS: atom_id res chain seq x y z
N MET A 1 2.05 10.65 14.41
CA MET A 1 1.29 9.61 13.71
C MET A 1 2.24 8.66 13.01
N LYS A 2 2.07 7.38 13.24
CA LYS A 2 2.94 6.35 12.69
C LYS A 2 2.52 6.05 11.25
N ASN A 3 3.45 6.23 10.28
CA ASN A 3 3.15 6.02 8.85
C ASN A 3 3.48 4.57 8.49
N SER A 4 3.31 3.58 8.75
CA SER A 4 3.60 2.17 8.38
C SER A 4 4.75 1.94 7.36
N VAL A 5 5.39 2.99 6.88
CA VAL A 5 6.49 2.87 5.91
C VAL A 5 7.82 2.73 6.64
N HIS A 6 8.48 1.60 6.45
CA HIS A 6 9.78 1.31 7.02
C HIS A 6 10.81 1.09 5.90
N VAL A 7 11.92 1.83 5.94
CA VAL A 7 13.02 1.63 5.00
C VAL A 7 14.00 0.65 5.62
N SER A 8 14.08 -0.55 5.05
CA SER A 8 14.96 -1.60 5.55
C SER A 8 16.40 -1.47 5.07
N LYS A 9 16.60 -0.87 3.90
CA LYS A 9 17.91 -0.70 3.31
C LYS A 9 17.91 0.51 2.38
N THR A 10 19.01 1.26 2.38
CA THR A 10 19.25 2.38 1.47
C THR A 10 20.56 2.16 0.73
N GLU A 11 20.54 2.27 -0.58
CA GLU A 11 21.72 2.16 -1.44
C GLU A 11 21.88 3.44 -2.26
N TYR A 12 23.13 3.86 -2.47
CA TYR A 12 23.46 4.99 -3.31
C TYR A 12 24.40 4.56 -4.43
N HIS A 13 24.14 5.06 -5.62
CA HIS A 13 25.07 4.98 -6.74
C HIS A 13 25.46 6.40 -7.17
N VAL A 14 26.73 6.73 -7.07
CA VAL A 14 27.25 8.06 -7.38
C VAL A 14 28.00 8.01 -8.70
N ASP A 15 27.54 8.78 -9.67
CA ASP A 15 28.20 9.00 -10.94
C ASP A 15 28.80 10.41 -10.97
N ARG A 16 30.07 10.51 -10.67
CA ARG A 16 30.76 11.81 -10.56
C ARG A 16 30.96 12.49 -11.90
N GLU A 17 31.15 11.73 -12.98
CA GLU A 17 31.31 12.28 -14.32
C GLU A 17 30.05 13.00 -14.79
N ASN A 18 28.90 12.38 -14.62
CA ASN A 18 27.61 12.93 -15.00
C ASN A 18 26.95 13.77 -13.92
N LYS A 19 27.59 13.88 -12.74
CA LYS A 19 27.05 14.60 -11.58
C LYS A 19 25.65 14.14 -11.18
N VAL A 20 25.47 12.82 -11.08
CA VAL A 20 24.19 12.18 -10.74
C VAL A 20 24.37 11.29 -9.51
N VAL A 21 23.42 11.35 -8.59
CA VAL A 21 23.28 10.42 -7.49
C VAL A 21 21.97 9.67 -7.65
N LEU A 22 22.05 8.35 -7.63
CA LEU A 22 20.88 7.47 -7.61
C LEU A 22 20.71 6.92 -6.20
N CYS A 23 19.52 7.04 -5.64
CA CYS A 23 19.14 6.43 -4.37
C CYS A 23 18.13 5.30 -4.61
N THR A 24 18.39 4.14 -4.04
CA THR A 24 17.48 3.00 -4.04
C THR A 24 17.06 2.72 -2.61
N LEU A 25 15.76 2.73 -2.36
CA LEU A 25 15.17 2.39 -1.06
C LEU A 25 14.45 1.04 -1.16
N TYR A 26 14.73 0.18 -0.19
CA TYR A 26 14.00 -1.06 0.05
C TYR A 26 12.97 -0.79 1.13
N VAL A 27 11.71 -0.84 0.76
CA VAL A 27 10.60 -0.36 1.60
C VAL A 27 9.72 -1.52 2.04
N ASP A 28 9.34 -1.50 3.31
CA ASP A 28 8.37 -2.43 3.90
C ASP A 28 7.20 -1.61 4.47
N THR A 29 6.00 -1.91 4.03
CA THR A 29 4.79 -1.21 4.47
C THR A 29 4.08 -1.91 5.63
N GLN A 30 4.59 -3.04 6.11
CA GLN A 30 4.04 -3.78 7.25
C GLN A 30 2.52 -3.98 7.15
N LEU A 31 2.08 -4.64 6.09
CA LEU A 31 0.65 -4.94 5.86
C LEU A 31 0.05 -5.75 7.01
N PRO A 32 -1.26 -5.58 7.27
CA PRO A 32 -1.95 -6.36 8.29
C PRO A 32 -1.85 -7.87 8.01
N LYS A 33 -1.59 -8.65 9.05
CA LYS A 33 -1.51 -10.12 8.97
C LYS A 33 -2.86 -10.80 9.24
N HIS A 34 -3.95 -10.08 9.09
CA HIS A 34 -5.28 -10.62 9.36
C HIS A 34 -5.66 -11.66 8.30
N PRO A 35 -6.25 -12.82 8.67
CA PRO A 35 -6.61 -13.87 7.70
C PRO A 35 -7.54 -13.40 6.57
N ALA A 36 -8.49 -12.53 6.87
CA ALA A 36 -9.37 -11.95 5.85
C ALA A 36 -8.61 -11.15 4.80
N TRP A 37 -7.59 -10.39 5.22
CA TRP A 37 -6.72 -9.65 4.33
C TRP A 37 -5.87 -10.58 3.45
N VAL A 38 -5.28 -11.60 4.03
CA VAL A 38 -4.46 -12.58 3.29
C VAL A 38 -5.25 -13.22 2.14
N SER A 39 -6.51 -13.56 2.38
CA SER A 39 -7.40 -14.14 1.36
C SER A 39 -7.69 -13.18 0.21
N ILE A 40 -7.87 -11.89 0.49
CA ILE A 40 -8.22 -10.86 -0.49
C ILE A 40 -6.99 -10.34 -1.24
N SER A 41 -5.83 -10.33 -0.58
CA SER A 41 -4.63 -9.64 -1.06
C SER A 41 -4.00 -10.25 -2.30
N GLN A 42 -4.16 -11.55 -2.54
CA GLN A 42 -3.53 -12.24 -3.66
C GLN A 42 -3.92 -11.63 -5.02
N ASP A 43 -5.22 -11.49 -5.29
CA ASP A 43 -5.71 -10.88 -6.52
C ASP A 43 -5.46 -9.37 -6.55
N PHE A 44 -5.56 -8.72 -5.41
CA PHE A 44 -5.39 -7.28 -5.27
C PHE A 44 -3.99 -6.83 -5.72
N PHE A 45 -2.94 -7.45 -5.18
CA PHE A 45 -1.56 -7.09 -5.53
C PHE A 45 -1.18 -7.51 -6.95
N ALA A 46 -1.63 -8.67 -7.41
CA ALA A 46 -1.34 -9.14 -8.75
C ALA A 46 -1.86 -8.20 -9.84
N LYS A 47 -3.03 -7.60 -9.64
CA LYS A 47 -3.68 -6.75 -10.63
C LYS A 47 -3.29 -5.27 -10.53
N ARG A 48 -3.17 -4.73 -9.31
CA ARG A 48 -3.02 -3.28 -9.09
C ARG A 48 -1.61 -2.85 -8.72
N PHE A 49 -0.89 -3.68 -7.99
CA PHE A 49 0.46 -3.37 -7.51
C PHE A 49 1.39 -4.57 -7.72
N PRO A 50 1.65 -4.95 -9.00
CA PRO A 50 2.46 -6.13 -9.28
C PRO A 50 3.91 -6.03 -8.77
N PHE A 51 4.39 -4.80 -8.52
CA PHE A 51 5.73 -4.52 -7.99
C PHE A 51 5.81 -4.59 -6.46
N ILE A 52 4.67 -4.76 -5.77
CA ILE A 52 4.62 -4.92 -4.32
C ILE A 52 4.44 -6.39 -3.99
N SER A 53 5.30 -6.93 -3.11
CA SER A 53 5.17 -8.31 -2.63
C SER A 53 3.97 -8.48 -1.69
N TYR A 54 3.57 -9.71 -1.44
CA TYR A 54 2.47 -10.00 -0.51
C TYR A 54 2.72 -9.51 0.91
N GLY A 55 3.99 -9.38 1.32
CA GLY A 55 4.36 -8.80 2.60
C GLY A 55 4.30 -7.27 2.63
N GLY A 56 4.07 -6.63 1.50
CA GLY A 56 4.06 -5.17 1.37
C GLY A 56 5.43 -4.58 1.10
N GLU A 57 6.37 -5.36 0.59
CA GLU A 57 7.71 -4.93 0.26
C GLU A 57 7.80 -4.46 -1.18
N PHE A 58 8.52 -3.35 -1.41
CA PHE A 58 8.79 -2.83 -2.75
C PHE A 58 10.06 -2.01 -2.78
N ILE A 59 10.55 -1.71 -3.98
CA ILE A 59 11.79 -0.96 -4.20
C ILE A 59 11.44 0.32 -4.97
N VAL A 60 11.99 1.45 -4.51
CA VAL A 60 11.89 2.73 -5.22
C VAL A 60 13.27 3.30 -5.51
N LYS A 61 13.38 4.00 -6.63
CA LYS A 61 14.60 4.67 -7.06
C LYS A 61 14.33 6.13 -7.39
N ALA A 62 15.25 6.99 -7.03
CA ALA A 62 15.20 8.40 -7.39
C ALA A 62 16.59 8.95 -7.65
N LYS A 63 16.64 9.98 -8.47
CA LYS A 63 17.90 10.62 -8.89
C LYS A 63 17.96 12.05 -8.37
N ALA A 64 19.18 12.50 -8.08
CA ALA A 64 19.52 13.91 -7.99
C ALA A 64 20.59 14.21 -9.04
N ARG A 65 20.34 15.21 -9.88
CA ARG A 65 21.29 15.65 -10.90
C ARG A 65 21.71 17.08 -10.62
N CYS A 66 23.02 17.28 -10.51
CA CYS A 66 23.60 18.61 -10.42
C CYS A 66 23.74 19.25 -11.80
N ASN A 67 23.56 20.56 -11.89
CA ASN A 67 23.82 21.29 -13.13
C ASN A 67 25.31 21.19 -13.50
N LYS A 68 25.60 21.13 -14.81
CA LYS A 68 26.98 21.00 -15.32
C LYS A 68 27.88 22.15 -14.90
N GLU A 69 27.30 23.31 -14.65
CA GLU A 69 28.00 24.55 -14.27
C GLU A 69 28.28 24.62 -12.77
N ASP A 70 27.56 23.86 -11.96
CA ASP A 70 27.71 23.86 -10.51
C ASP A 70 28.76 22.84 -10.04
N GLU A 71 29.38 23.13 -8.92
CA GLU A 71 30.24 22.16 -8.24
C GLU A 71 29.41 21.00 -7.70
N PHE A 72 29.84 19.78 -7.97
CA PHE A 72 29.15 18.58 -7.53
C PHE A 72 29.37 18.32 -6.04
N ASP A 73 28.31 18.37 -5.25
CA ASP A 73 28.30 18.02 -3.83
C ASP A 73 27.60 16.68 -3.64
N GLU A 74 28.40 15.64 -3.37
CA GLU A 74 27.90 14.28 -3.19
C GLU A 74 26.96 14.15 -1.97
N VAL A 75 27.25 14.84 -0.87
CA VAL A 75 26.42 14.79 0.35
C VAL A 75 25.06 15.40 0.10
N VAL A 76 25.00 16.56 -0.54
CA VAL A 76 23.73 17.22 -0.90
C VAL A 76 22.97 16.39 -1.93
N GLY A 77 23.68 15.84 -2.92
CA GLY A 77 23.09 14.96 -3.93
C GLY A 77 22.43 13.72 -3.32
N LYS A 78 23.08 13.08 -2.37
CA LYS A 78 22.53 11.92 -1.65
C LYS A 78 21.26 12.29 -0.87
N ARG A 79 21.26 13.42 -0.18
CA ARG A 79 20.09 13.90 0.58
C ARG A 79 18.90 14.19 -0.33
N ILE A 80 19.13 14.84 -1.46
CA ILE A 80 18.07 15.14 -2.43
C ILE A 80 17.51 13.86 -3.04
N ALA A 81 18.37 12.94 -3.48
CA ALA A 81 17.95 11.67 -4.07
C ALA A 81 17.16 10.83 -3.06
N GLU A 82 17.63 10.76 -1.80
CA GLU A 82 16.93 10.04 -0.74
C GLU A 82 15.55 10.64 -0.46
N SER A 83 15.45 11.97 -0.34
CA SER A 83 14.14 12.63 -0.12
C SER A 83 13.19 12.41 -1.29
N ARG A 84 13.67 12.47 -2.51
CA ARG A 84 12.86 12.16 -3.70
C ARG A 84 12.39 10.71 -3.73
N ALA A 85 13.25 9.78 -3.32
CA ALA A 85 12.88 8.37 -3.19
C ALA A 85 11.83 8.16 -2.09
N LYS A 86 11.96 8.84 -0.96
CA LYS A 86 10.96 8.83 0.12
C LYS A 86 9.61 9.37 -0.34
N VAL A 87 9.59 10.46 -1.11
CA VAL A 87 8.34 10.98 -1.70
C VAL A 87 7.65 9.92 -2.54
N LYS A 88 8.39 9.21 -3.39
CA LYS A 88 7.85 8.10 -4.18
C LYS A 88 7.31 6.97 -3.30
N ALA A 89 8.07 6.58 -2.28
CA ALA A 89 7.67 5.52 -1.35
C ALA A 89 6.38 5.86 -0.61
N PHE A 90 6.28 7.06 -0.05
CA PHE A 90 5.06 7.52 0.62
C PHE A 90 3.87 7.62 -0.32
N SER A 91 4.08 8.11 -1.55
CA SER A 91 3.02 8.19 -2.55
C SER A 91 2.47 6.81 -2.93
N ILE A 92 3.34 5.83 -3.12
CA ILE A 92 2.96 4.45 -3.40
C ILE A 92 2.19 3.86 -2.22
N ALA A 93 2.71 4.01 -1.00
CA ALA A 93 2.07 3.52 0.22
C ALA A 93 0.69 4.14 0.43
N ALA A 94 0.56 5.46 0.23
CA ALA A 94 -0.73 6.15 0.37
C ALA A 94 -1.76 5.62 -0.63
N ARG A 95 -1.39 5.43 -1.89
CA ARG A 95 -2.29 4.86 -2.90
C ARG A 95 -2.66 3.42 -2.58
N MET A 96 -1.71 2.63 -2.12
CA MET A 96 -1.95 1.25 -1.70
C MET A 96 -2.96 1.19 -0.56
N TRP A 97 -2.76 1.97 0.50
CA TRP A 97 -3.68 2.01 1.63
C TRP A 97 -5.05 2.54 1.25
N GLU A 98 -5.12 3.52 0.36
CA GLU A 98 -6.41 4.03 -0.17
C GLU A 98 -7.17 2.91 -0.90
N CYS A 99 -6.51 2.16 -1.75
CA CYS A 99 -7.13 1.03 -2.47
C CYS A 99 -7.57 -0.09 -1.51
N ILE A 100 -6.77 -0.40 -0.48
CA ILE A 100 -7.13 -1.36 0.55
C ILE A 100 -8.38 -0.91 1.30
N THR A 101 -8.42 0.36 1.71
CA THR A 101 -9.57 0.94 2.41
C THR A 101 -10.84 0.84 1.58
N ARG A 102 -10.78 1.18 0.29
CA ARG A 102 -11.92 1.08 -0.61
C ARG A 102 -12.40 -0.37 -0.77
N ALA A 103 -11.48 -1.31 -0.94
CA ALA A 103 -11.82 -2.74 -1.06
C ALA A 103 -12.46 -3.27 0.22
N MET A 104 -11.93 -2.91 1.38
CA MET A 104 -12.47 -3.32 2.68
C MET A 104 -13.86 -2.73 2.92
N ASN A 105 -14.06 -1.46 2.59
CA ASN A 105 -15.36 -0.79 2.73
C ASN A 105 -16.41 -1.43 1.82
N ALA A 106 -16.06 -1.76 0.57
CA ALA A 106 -16.96 -2.44 -0.36
C ALA A 106 -17.35 -3.83 0.16
N PHE A 107 -16.39 -4.59 0.69
CA PHE A 107 -16.64 -5.89 1.29
C PHE A 107 -17.52 -5.79 2.53
N ALA A 108 -17.24 -4.83 3.42
CA ALA A 108 -18.04 -4.58 4.63
C ALA A 108 -19.48 -4.22 4.27
N LEU A 109 -19.69 -3.40 3.25
CA LEU A 109 -21.02 -3.04 2.76
C LEU A 109 -21.78 -4.27 2.25
N GLN A 110 -21.12 -5.13 1.48
CA GLN A 110 -21.71 -6.38 1.00
C GLN A 110 -22.11 -7.31 2.16
N CYS A 111 -21.24 -7.47 3.14
CA CYS A 111 -21.51 -8.27 4.35
C CYS A 111 -22.70 -7.71 5.11
N ASN A 112 -22.77 -6.40 5.30
CA ASN A 112 -23.87 -5.74 6.00
C ASN A 112 -25.21 -5.93 5.27
N THR A 113 -25.23 -5.76 3.95
CA THR A 113 -26.40 -5.98 3.12
C THR A 113 -26.90 -7.40 3.23
N THR A 114 -26.01 -8.38 3.19
CA THR A 114 -26.34 -9.80 3.34
C THR A 114 -26.87 -10.11 4.75
N MET A 115 -26.25 -9.55 5.77
CA MET A 115 -26.71 -9.71 7.16
C MET A 115 -28.13 -9.19 7.35
N VAL A 116 -28.43 -8.01 6.81
CA VAL A 116 -29.79 -7.42 6.90
C VAL A 116 -30.81 -8.28 6.15
N ALA A 117 -30.47 -8.78 4.96
CA ALA A 117 -31.33 -9.69 4.21
C ALA A 117 -31.62 -10.98 4.99
N CYS A 118 -30.60 -11.57 5.62
CA CYS A 118 -30.78 -12.76 6.46
C CYS A 118 -31.67 -12.49 7.67
N ALA A 119 -31.48 -11.34 8.34
CA ALA A 119 -32.31 -10.95 9.49
C ALA A 119 -33.78 -10.79 9.11
N LYS A 120 -34.05 -10.17 7.95
CA LYS A 120 -35.43 -10.06 7.43
C LYS A 120 -36.02 -11.41 7.10
N ALA A 121 -35.27 -12.30 6.48
CA ALA A 121 -35.72 -13.66 6.18
C ALA A 121 -36.04 -14.45 7.47
N GLU A 122 -35.25 -14.30 8.50
CA GLU A 122 -35.50 -14.91 9.82
C GLU A 122 -36.84 -14.45 10.39
N ILE A 123 -37.13 -13.15 10.34
CA ILE A 123 -38.40 -12.60 10.84
C ILE A 123 -39.57 -13.21 10.09
N ILE A 124 -39.51 -13.27 8.75
CA ILE A 124 -40.55 -13.84 7.90
C ILE A 124 -40.78 -15.31 8.26
N GLU A 125 -39.75 -16.09 8.42
CA GLU A 125 -39.87 -17.51 8.77
C GLU A 125 -40.42 -17.72 10.20
N ARG A 126 -40.05 -16.87 11.16
CA ARG A 126 -40.62 -16.91 12.51
C ARG A 126 -42.13 -16.65 12.48
N GLU A 127 -42.60 -15.70 11.70
CA GLU A 127 -44.03 -15.45 11.51
C GLU A 127 -44.74 -16.63 10.83
N HIS A 128 -44.08 -17.23 9.84
CA HIS A 128 -44.59 -18.42 9.16
C HIS A 128 -44.78 -19.60 10.11
N VAL A 129 -43.81 -19.82 10.99
CA VAL A 129 -43.90 -20.87 12.04
C VAL A 129 -45.11 -20.60 12.97
N LYS A 130 -45.33 -19.36 13.37
CA LYS A 130 -46.51 -18.98 14.18
C LYS A 130 -47.81 -19.30 13.47
N GLU A 131 -47.90 -19.01 12.17
CA GLU A 131 -49.07 -19.31 11.37
C GLU A 131 -49.33 -20.84 11.27
N LEU A 132 -48.28 -21.63 11.08
CA LEU A 132 -48.38 -23.08 10.98
C LEU A 132 -48.80 -23.75 12.32
N CYS A 133 -48.49 -23.11 13.43
CA CYS A 133 -48.75 -23.65 14.77
C CYS A 133 -50.07 -23.18 15.38
N LYS A 134 -50.89 -22.47 14.67
CA LYS A 134 -52.22 -22.07 15.10
C LYS A 134 -53.23 -23.22 15.14
#